data_adb722701490abcb40f9fd749006bdb2
#
_entry.id   adb722701490abcb40f9fd749006bdb2
#
_cell.length_a   1.000
_cell.length_b   1.000
_cell.length_c   1.000
_cell.angle_alpha   90.00
_cell.angle_beta   90.00
_cell.angle_gamma   90.00
#
_symmetry.space_group_name_H-M   'P 1'
#
loop_
_entity.id
_entity.type
_entity.pdbx_description
1 polymer ?
#
loop_
_entity_poly.entity_id
_entity_poly.type
_entity_poly.pdbx_seq_one_letter_code
_entity_poly.pdbx_strand_id
1 'polypeptide(L)'
;MPRPRSLSGWTMAVFGLLAASLGTVGLAAPDALVAVMGLAPIPGARRAAGDHTTMFLTASSMAALNMGVYYLLAALADWRPFFRWTVPFRLLTCAVFTSAVLVGRAPEALLGVGAWEGLGAVVTGLALRHERRRPGGGPLDRAVPAS
;
A
#
# COMPACT_ATOMS: atom_id res chain seq x y z
N MET A 1 -1.51 -22.62 7.17
CA MET A 1 -1.00 -21.52 6.33
C MET A 1 -0.45 -20.43 7.24
N PRO A 2 0.70 -19.84 6.96
CA PRO A 2 1.21 -18.71 7.73
C PRO A 2 0.23 -17.54 7.59
N ARG A 3 -0.07 -16.85 8.70
CA ARG A 3 -0.98 -15.69 8.75
C ARG A 3 -0.35 -14.59 9.61
N PRO A 4 -0.71 -13.32 9.38
CA PRO A 4 -0.23 -12.22 10.20
C PRO A 4 -0.54 -12.47 11.68
N ARG A 5 0.42 -12.17 12.55
CA ARG A 5 0.31 -12.42 14.00
C ARG A 5 -0.08 -11.18 14.79
N SER A 6 0.07 -10.01 14.18
CA SER A 6 -0.17 -8.70 14.80
C SER A 6 -1.27 -7.93 14.07
N LEU A 7 -1.87 -6.96 14.74
CA LEU A 7 -2.85 -6.05 14.12
C LEU A 7 -2.22 -5.24 13.00
N SER A 8 -0.99 -4.74 13.22
CA SER A 8 -0.21 -4.04 12.19
C SER A 8 0.12 -4.96 11.00
N GLY A 9 0.40 -6.24 11.22
CA GLY A 9 0.56 -7.23 10.17
C GLY A 9 -0.71 -7.43 9.34
N TRP A 10 -1.89 -7.45 9.96
CA TRP A 10 -3.16 -7.54 9.23
C TRP A 10 -3.44 -6.29 8.39
N THR A 11 -3.17 -5.08 8.90
CA THR A 11 -3.30 -3.86 8.08
C THR A 11 -2.39 -3.93 6.85
N MET A 12 -1.15 -4.37 7.02
CA MET A 12 -0.21 -4.54 5.91
C MET A 12 -0.67 -5.60 4.91
N ALA A 13 -1.25 -6.71 5.38
CA ALA A 13 -1.76 -7.77 4.49
C ALA A 13 -2.92 -7.27 3.62
N VAL A 14 -3.87 -6.53 4.20
CA VAL A 14 -5.00 -5.94 3.45
C VAL A 14 -4.49 -4.97 2.37
N PHE A 15 -3.60 -4.06 2.73
CA PHE A 15 -3.01 -3.12 1.77
C PHE A 15 -2.17 -3.83 0.71
N GLY A 16 -1.42 -4.84 1.11
CA GLY A 16 -0.61 -5.64 0.19
C GLY A 16 -1.47 -6.40 -0.83
N LEU A 17 -2.58 -7.01 -0.38
CA LEU A 17 -3.51 -7.70 -1.26
C LEU A 17 -4.14 -6.74 -2.28
N LEU A 18 -4.60 -5.58 -1.82
CA LEU A 18 -5.21 -4.59 -2.70
C LEU A 18 -4.20 -4.02 -3.71
N ALA A 19 -2.99 -3.68 -3.28
CA ALA A 19 -1.93 -3.20 -4.17
C ALA A 19 -1.55 -4.26 -5.22
N ALA A 20 -1.38 -5.52 -4.81
CA ALA A 20 -1.08 -6.62 -5.73
C ALA A 20 -2.24 -6.86 -6.72
N SER A 21 -3.48 -6.81 -6.25
CA SER A 21 -4.67 -6.97 -7.12
C SER A 21 -4.76 -5.84 -8.15
N LEU A 22 -4.63 -4.58 -7.72
CA LEU A 22 -4.67 -3.42 -8.63
C LEU A 22 -3.49 -3.44 -9.62
N GLY A 23 -2.29 -3.81 -9.15
CA GLY A 23 -1.14 -3.99 -10.03
C GLY A 23 -1.37 -5.07 -11.08
N THR A 24 -1.95 -6.20 -10.69
CA THR A 24 -2.30 -7.29 -11.61
C THR A 24 -3.36 -6.84 -12.63
N VAL A 25 -4.41 -6.15 -12.18
CA VAL A 25 -5.44 -5.60 -13.06
C VAL A 25 -4.82 -4.61 -14.06
N GLY A 26 -3.95 -3.71 -13.60
CA GLY A 26 -3.30 -2.73 -14.46
C GLY A 26 -2.37 -3.35 -15.52
N LEU A 27 -1.76 -4.51 -15.22
CA LEU A 27 -0.97 -5.27 -16.21
C LEU A 27 -1.84 -6.04 -17.20
N ALA A 28 -2.91 -6.67 -16.71
CA ALA A 28 -3.75 -7.55 -17.54
C ALA A 28 -4.83 -6.77 -18.32
N ALA A 29 -5.36 -5.70 -17.74
CA ALA A 29 -6.45 -4.91 -18.29
C ALA A 29 -6.27 -3.42 -17.94
N PRO A 30 -5.31 -2.71 -18.56
CA PRO A 30 -4.98 -1.34 -18.22
C PRO A 30 -6.17 -0.37 -18.30
N ASP A 31 -7.05 -0.54 -19.28
CA ASP A 31 -8.25 0.28 -19.42
C ASP A 31 -9.24 0.07 -18.26
N ALA A 32 -9.30 -1.14 -17.68
CA ALA A 32 -10.10 -1.41 -16.49
C ALA A 32 -9.53 -0.69 -15.27
N LEU A 33 -8.20 -0.64 -15.11
CA LEU A 33 -7.57 0.13 -14.02
C LEU A 33 -7.87 1.63 -14.16
N VAL A 34 -7.77 2.17 -15.38
CA VAL A 34 -8.10 3.58 -15.68
C VAL A 34 -9.55 3.88 -15.31
N ALA A 35 -10.50 2.97 -15.65
CA ALA A 35 -11.91 3.10 -15.31
C ALA A 35 -12.16 3.03 -13.79
N VAL A 36 -11.48 2.14 -13.07
CA VAL A 36 -11.55 2.05 -11.59
C VAL A 36 -11.07 3.35 -10.94
N MET A 37 -10.11 4.05 -11.55
CA MET A 37 -9.67 5.36 -11.10
C MET A 37 -10.64 6.51 -11.45
N GLY A 38 -11.78 6.22 -12.08
CA GLY A 38 -12.76 7.24 -12.51
C GLY A 38 -12.34 8.02 -13.74
N LEU A 39 -11.37 7.54 -14.50
CA LEU A 39 -10.87 8.15 -15.73
C LEU A 39 -11.43 7.41 -16.95
N ALA A 40 -11.69 8.16 -18.04
CA ALA A 40 -12.13 7.57 -19.30
C ALA A 40 -10.93 6.97 -20.05
N PRO A 41 -10.96 5.67 -20.41
CA PRO A 41 -9.94 5.08 -21.25
C PRO A 41 -9.92 5.73 -22.64
N ILE A 42 -8.72 5.99 -23.17
CA ILE A 42 -8.56 6.51 -24.52
C ILE A 42 -8.30 5.34 -25.47
N PRO A 43 -9.21 5.04 -26.42
CA PRO A 43 -9.01 3.98 -27.40
C PRO A 43 -7.69 4.15 -28.16
N GLY A 44 -6.97 3.05 -28.40
CA GLY A 44 -5.65 3.07 -29.03
C GLY A 44 -5.59 3.82 -30.36
N ALA A 45 -6.66 3.75 -31.17
CA ALA A 45 -6.78 4.48 -32.43
C ALA A 45 -6.87 6.02 -32.29
N ARG A 46 -7.13 6.53 -31.10
CA ARG A 46 -7.22 7.98 -30.79
C ARG A 46 -6.01 8.51 -30.02
N ARG A 47 -5.01 7.68 -29.77
CA ARG A 47 -3.80 8.10 -29.08
C ARG A 47 -2.91 8.92 -30.00
N ALA A 48 -2.36 10.01 -29.47
CA ALA A 48 -1.41 10.83 -30.21
C ALA A 48 -0.09 10.09 -30.46
N ALA A 49 0.63 10.44 -31.51
CA ALA A 49 2.00 9.98 -31.71
C ALA A 49 2.85 10.46 -30.52
N GLY A 50 3.56 9.54 -29.87
CA GLY A 50 4.36 9.84 -28.67
C GLY A 50 3.58 9.77 -27.34
N ASP A 51 2.33 9.28 -27.33
CA ASP A 51 1.62 8.98 -26.08
C ASP A 51 2.25 7.78 -25.36
N HIS A 52 2.90 8.04 -24.25
CA HIS A 52 3.54 7.04 -23.38
C HIS A 52 2.68 6.56 -22.22
N THR A 53 1.38 6.88 -22.20
CA THR A 53 0.46 6.53 -21.08
C THR A 53 0.50 5.04 -20.75
N THR A 54 0.44 4.18 -21.77
CA THR A 54 0.48 2.72 -21.55
C THR A 54 1.79 2.27 -20.92
N MET A 55 2.92 2.85 -21.32
CA MET A 55 4.23 2.54 -20.74
C MET A 55 4.28 2.91 -19.26
N PHE A 56 3.86 4.12 -18.90
CA PHE A 56 3.82 4.56 -17.50
C PHE A 56 2.82 3.76 -16.67
N LEU A 57 1.67 3.42 -17.25
CA LEU A 57 0.67 2.61 -16.59
C LEU A 57 1.19 1.19 -16.33
N THR A 58 1.89 0.58 -17.28
CA THR A 58 2.53 -0.73 -17.09
C THR A 58 3.61 -0.67 -16.00
N ALA A 59 4.47 0.35 -16.03
CA ALA A 59 5.52 0.53 -15.03
C ALA A 59 4.95 0.74 -13.62
N SER A 60 3.93 1.59 -13.48
CA SER A 60 3.27 1.84 -12.19
C SER A 60 2.51 0.61 -11.68
N SER A 61 1.87 -0.15 -12.57
CA SER A 61 1.18 -1.39 -12.22
C SER A 61 2.15 -2.46 -11.75
N MET A 62 3.32 -2.58 -12.38
CA MET A 62 4.38 -3.49 -11.94
C MET A 62 4.94 -3.07 -10.58
N ALA A 63 5.13 -1.77 -10.36
CA ALA A 63 5.56 -1.25 -9.06
C ALA A 63 4.52 -1.54 -7.96
N ALA A 64 3.22 -1.36 -8.25
CA ALA A 64 2.15 -1.68 -7.32
C ALA A 64 2.08 -3.17 -6.97
N LEU A 65 2.24 -4.04 -7.97
CA LEU A 65 2.30 -5.50 -7.78
C LEU A 65 3.48 -5.87 -6.86
N ASN A 66 4.68 -5.40 -7.17
CA ASN A 66 5.86 -5.67 -6.36
C ASN A 66 5.70 -5.17 -4.91
N MET A 67 5.19 -3.94 -4.75
CA MET A 67 4.94 -3.38 -3.42
C MET A 67 3.92 -4.20 -2.66
N GLY A 68 2.85 -4.65 -3.32
CA GLY A 68 1.85 -5.54 -2.75
C GLY A 68 2.46 -6.85 -2.24
N VAL A 69 3.33 -7.47 -3.04
CA VAL A 69 4.04 -8.69 -2.65
C VAL A 69 4.96 -8.43 -1.45
N TYR A 70 5.72 -7.33 -1.43
CA TYR A 70 6.57 -6.98 -0.28
C TYR A 70 5.76 -6.75 0.99
N TYR A 71 4.61 -6.12 0.90
CA TYR A 71 3.70 -5.95 2.04
C TYR A 71 3.18 -7.28 2.57
N LEU A 72 2.79 -8.19 1.69
CA LEU A 72 2.32 -9.53 2.08
C LEU A 72 3.44 -10.34 2.75
N LEU A 73 4.64 -10.36 2.17
CA LEU A 73 5.79 -11.06 2.76
C LEU A 73 6.16 -10.48 4.13
N ALA A 74 6.19 -9.16 4.25
CA ALA A 74 6.46 -8.48 5.53
C ALA A 74 5.37 -8.78 6.56
N ALA A 75 4.09 -8.82 6.16
CA ALA A 75 2.96 -9.15 7.02
C ALA A 75 3.05 -10.61 7.53
N LEU A 76 3.38 -11.56 6.66
CA LEU A 76 3.55 -12.98 7.04
C LEU A 76 4.75 -13.20 7.96
N ALA A 77 5.83 -12.42 7.76
CA ALA A 77 7.01 -12.44 8.61
C ALA A 77 6.84 -11.65 9.93
N ASP A 78 5.73 -10.92 10.10
CA ASP A 78 5.51 -9.93 11.17
C ASP A 78 6.69 -8.95 11.32
N TRP A 79 7.23 -8.46 10.20
CA TRP A 79 8.42 -7.63 10.15
C TRP A 79 8.12 -6.17 10.53
N ARG A 80 8.03 -5.92 11.82
CA ARG A 80 7.66 -4.62 12.41
C ARG A 80 8.54 -3.44 12.01
N PRO A 81 9.87 -3.57 11.81
CA PRO A 81 10.66 -2.45 11.27
C PRO A 81 10.14 -1.97 9.92
N PHE A 82 9.79 -2.86 9.01
CA PHE A 82 9.21 -2.52 7.72
C PHE A 82 7.88 -1.75 7.89
N PHE A 83 6.98 -2.20 8.79
CA PHE A 83 5.71 -1.51 9.04
C PHE A 83 5.92 -0.07 9.53
N ARG A 84 6.95 0.17 10.37
CA ARG A 84 7.28 1.52 10.85
C ARG A 84 7.75 2.43 9.73
N TRP A 85 8.55 1.91 8.79
CA TRP A 85 9.03 2.67 7.65
C TRP A 85 7.93 2.99 6.63
N THR A 86 6.96 2.11 6.44
CA THR A 86 5.88 2.36 5.49
C THR A 86 5.00 3.56 5.89
N VAL A 87 4.81 3.84 7.19
CA VAL A 87 3.96 4.93 7.66
C VAL A 87 4.40 6.30 7.12
N PRO A 88 5.65 6.77 7.33
CA PRO A 88 6.08 8.07 6.81
C PRO A 88 6.10 8.11 5.27
N PHE A 89 6.46 7.03 4.59
CA PHE A 89 6.48 7.02 3.12
C PHE A 89 5.07 7.07 2.51
N ARG A 90 4.10 6.44 3.13
CA ARG A 90 2.70 6.53 2.71
C ARG A 90 2.11 7.92 2.98
N LEU A 91 2.47 8.57 4.09
CA LEU A 91 2.12 9.98 4.33
C LEU A 91 2.76 10.89 3.29
N LEU A 92 4.00 10.63 2.91
CA LEU A 92 4.67 11.36 1.83
C LEU A 92 3.91 11.19 0.50
N THR A 93 3.52 9.96 0.14
CA THR A 93 2.71 9.69 -1.06
C THR A 93 1.39 10.45 -1.02
N CYS A 94 0.68 10.43 0.11
CA CYS A 94 -0.54 11.20 0.32
C CYS A 94 -0.30 12.70 0.08
N ALA A 95 0.74 13.26 0.68
CA ALA A 95 1.07 14.68 0.54
C ALA A 95 1.42 15.05 -0.92
N VAL A 96 2.25 14.24 -1.58
CA VAL A 96 2.66 14.48 -2.98
C VAL A 96 1.47 14.41 -3.92
N PHE A 97 0.61 13.40 -3.81
CA PHE A 97 -0.55 13.25 -4.70
C PHE A 97 -1.58 14.35 -4.46
N THR A 98 -1.86 14.68 -3.21
CA THR A 98 -2.75 15.80 -2.87
C THR A 98 -2.20 17.12 -3.42
N SER A 99 -0.91 17.39 -3.23
CA SER A 99 -0.27 18.60 -3.77
C SER A 99 -0.32 18.67 -5.28
N ALA A 100 -0.08 17.54 -5.97
CA ALA A 100 -0.13 17.49 -7.42
C ALA A 100 -1.52 17.86 -7.98
N VAL A 101 -2.59 17.42 -7.31
CA VAL A 101 -3.96 17.81 -7.69
C VAL A 101 -4.23 19.27 -7.37
N LEU A 102 -3.84 19.75 -6.18
CA LEU A 102 -4.08 21.15 -5.80
C LEU A 102 -3.38 22.17 -6.70
N VAL A 103 -2.22 21.82 -7.26
CA VAL A 103 -1.52 22.69 -8.22
C VAL A 103 -1.93 22.43 -9.69
N GLY A 104 -2.99 21.64 -9.93
CA GLY A 104 -3.51 21.37 -11.27
C GLY A 104 -2.64 20.49 -12.17
N ARG A 105 -1.69 19.73 -11.59
CA ARG A 105 -0.78 18.84 -12.33
C ARG A 105 -1.29 17.41 -12.46
N ALA A 106 -2.35 17.05 -11.74
CA ALA A 106 -2.93 15.72 -11.75
C ALA A 106 -4.46 15.78 -11.67
N PRO A 107 -5.17 14.78 -12.21
CA PRO A 107 -6.63 14.71 -12.14
C PRO A 107 -7.09 14.49 -10.68
N GLU A 108 -8.30 14.97 -10.37
CA GLU A 108 -8.90 14.85 -9.02
C GLU A 108 -9.00 13.40 -8.53
N ALA A 109 -9.14 12.44 -9.44
CA ALA A 109 -9.15 11.00 -9.12
C ALA A 109 -7.92 10.56 -8.29
N LEU A 110 -6.78 11.26 -8.43
CA LEU A 110 -5.58 10.96 -7.65
C LEU A 110 -5.73 11.29 -6.16
N LEU A 111 -6.70 12.15 -5.77
CA LEU A 111 -7.04 12.37 -4.35
C LEU A 111 -7.51 11.09 -3.68
N GLY A 112 -8.25 10.24 -4.39
CA GLY A 112 -8.70 8.95 -3.87
C GLY A 112 -7.51 8.04 -3.50
N VAL A 113 -6.49 8.01 -4.34
CA VAL A 113 -5.25 7.25 -4.08
C VAL A 113 -4.48 7.88 -2.92
N GLY A 114 -4.35 9.21 -2.89
CA GLY A 114 -3.72 9.93 -1.77
C GLY A 114 -4.42 9.69 -0.45
N ALA A 115 -5.76 9.77 -0.41
CA ALA A 115 -6.56 9.50 0.77
C ALA A 115 -6.40 8.04 1.26
N TRP A 116 -6.38 7.09 0.34
CA TRP A 116 -6.12 5.68 0.64
C TRP A 116 -4.75 5.48 1.31
N GLU A 117 -3.70 6.10 0.78
CA GLU A 117 -2.36 6.03 1.35
C GLU A 117 -2.31 6.69 2.74
N GLY A 118 -2.93 7.86 2.90
CA GLY A 118 -3.04 8.55 4.19
C GLY A 118 -3.78 7.71 5.23
N LEU A 119 -4.94 7.16 4.87
CA LEU A 119 -5.72 6.28 5.75
C LEU A 119 -4.90 5.06 6.17
N GLY A 120 -4.23 4.42 5.23
CA GLY A 120 -3.39 3.26 5.51
C GLY A 120 -2.23 3.58 6.44
N ALA A 121 -1.60 4.74 6.28
CA ALA A 121 -0.55 5.20 7.17
C ALA A 121 -1.08 5.40 8.60
N VAL A 122 -2.23 6.05 8.75
CA VAL A 122 -2.87 6.30 10.05
C VAL A 122 -3.25 4.99 10.73
N VAL A 123 -3.95 4.10 10.03
CA VAL A 123 -4.41 2.82 10.59
C VAL A 123 -3.22 1.94 11.02
N THR A 124 -2.20 1.83 10.17
CA THR A 124 -0.98 1.06 10.51
C THR A 124 -0.22 1.71 11.66
N GLY A 125 -0.10 3.04 11.67
CA GLY A 125 0.54 3.78 12.76
C GLY A 125 -0.16 3.62 14.10
N LEU A 126 -1.49 3.66 14.12
CA LEU A 126 -2.31 3.43 15.32
C LEU A 126 -2.19 1.98 15.80
N ALA A 127 -2.19 1.00 14.88
CA ALA A 127 -1.99 -0.40 15.23
C ALA A 127 -0.63 -0.62 15.90
N LEU A 128 0.45 -0.08 15.33
CA LEU A 128 1.79 -0.13 15.92
C LEU A 128 1.87 0.55 17.29
N ARG A 129 1.19 1.69 17.46
CA ARG A 129 1.14 2.41 18.74
C ARG A 129 0.37 1.60 19.79
N HIS A 130 -0.75 1.01 19.41
CA HIS A 130 -1.56 0.17 20.29
C HIS A 130 -0.78 -1.05 20.77
N GLU A 131 -0.09 -1.73 19.87
CA GLU A 131 0.73 -2.90 20.18
C GLU A 131 1.90 -2.57 21.12
N ARG A 132 2.49 -1.38 21.01
CA ARG A 132 3.53 -0.92 21.94
C ARG A 132 3.03 -0.66 23.36
N ARG A 133 1.75 -0.27 23.50
CA ARG A 133 1.14 0.06 24.81
C ARG A 133 0.64 -1.16 25.55
N ARG A 134 0.45 -2.28 24.87
CA ARG A 134 0.19 -3.57 25.54
C ARG A 134 1.52 -4.06 26.09
N PRO A 135 1.73 -4.07 27.44
CA PRO A 135 2.89 -4.73 28.01
C PRO A 135 2.75 -6.18 27.54
N GLY A 136 3.64 -6.60 26.67
CA GLY A 136 3.70 -7.98 26.26
C GLY A 136 3.81 -8.79 27.53
N GLY A 137 3.01 -9.85 27.67
CA GLY A 137 3.40 -10.92 28.54
C GLY A 137 4.81 -11.33 28.11
N GLY A 138 5.81 -10.76 28.77
CA GLY A 138 7.18 -11.27 28.70
C GLY A 138 7.11 -12.77 28.97
N PRO A 139 8.01 -13.57 28.45
CA PRO A 139 8.12 -14.93 28.91
C PRO A 139 8.27 -14.84 30.42
N LEU A 140 7.15 -15.17 31.09
CA LEU A 140 7.14 -15.30 32.52
C LEU A 140 8.34 -16.16 32.91
N ASP A 141 9.27 -15.50 33.60
CA ASP A 141 9.96 -16.08 34.69
C ASP A 141 9.84 -17.62 34.73
N ARG A 142 10.67 -18.25 33.93
CA ARG A 142 11.02 -19.63 34.23
C ARG A 142 11.86 -19.55 35.49
N ALA A 143 11.17 -19.51 36.62
CA ALA A 143 11.75 -19.81 37.88
C ALA A 143 12.57 -21.11 37.72
N VAL A 144 13.87 -20.96 37.67
CA VAL A 144 14.79 -22.07 37.83
C VAL A 144 14.51 -22.57 39.21
N PRO A 145 14.04 -23.82 39.40
CA PRO A 145 13.96 -24.37 40.76
C PRO A 145 15.39 -24.46 41.27
N ALA A 146 15.64 -23.73 42.34
CA ALA A 146 16.85 -23.89 43.13
C ALA A 146 16.85 -25.32 43.68
N SER A 147 17.77 -26.13 43.22
CA SER A 147 18.15 -27.41 43.82
C SER A 147 19.20 -27.23 44.91
#